data_f9ae7aa12e4e221116cbb7854b4b8160
#
_entry.id   f9ae7aa12e4e221116cbb7854b4b8160
#
_cell.length_a   1.000
_cell.length_b   1.000
_cell.length_c   1.000
_cell.angle_alpha   90.00
_cell.angle_beta   90.00
_cell.angle_gamma   90.00
#
_symmetry.space_group_name_H-M   'P 1'
#
loop_
_entity.id
_entity.type
_entity.pdbx_description
1 polymer ?
#
loop_
_entity_poly.entity_id
_entity_poly.type
_entity_poly.pdbx_seq_one_letter_code
_entity_poly.pdbx_strand_id
1 'polypeptide(L)'
;NAALQSSTSTGNTAVGSSALNAALTGDYNTAVGMNAGLVMTTGDRNVAVGYQSLDACTTGQYNVGIGNAALGSLIDSDDNTVIGTNAGAAVTTGSDNTFVGSAAGDATDDGAENTAVGKSALSANCGNGNAAVGHAALLQCTGATNVAMGSSAGWSITSGGDNTTIGSTAGGAVTTGSNNLFVGHDAGLTGSPGGNQTTGSNQLALGDENITSSHVQVDWQIASDARDKTDFTALDLGLDFVKALAPVTYKWDKRAKY
;
A
#
# COMPACT_ATOMS: atom_id res chain seq x y z
N ASN A 1 -4.80 -38.52 -13.35
CA ASN A 1 -5.95 -37.68 -13.70
C ASN A 1 -5.59 -36.88 -14.95
N ALA A 2 -6.51 -36.87 -15.93
CA ALA A 2 -6.28 -36.14 -17.18
C ALA A 2 -6.54 -34.66 -16.99
N ALA A 3 -5.91 -33.83 -17.81
CA ALA A 3 -6.28 -32.43 -17.97
C ALA A 3 -7.50 -32.31 -18.88
N LEU A 4 -8.32 -31.30 -18.69
CA LEU A 4 -9.45 -30.90 -19.56
C LEU A 4 -10.42 -32.05 -19.89
N GLN A 5 -10.91 -32.80 -18.88
CA GLN A 5 -11.70 -34.02 -19.09
C GLN A 5 -13.11 -33.82 -19.65
N SER A 6 -13.76 -32.70 -19.40
CA SER A 6 -15.18 -32.50 -19.68
C SER A 6 -15.44 -31.06 -20.18
N SER A 7 -14.79 -30.65 -21.24
CA SER A 7 -14.95 -29.29 -21.79
C SER A 7 -15.82 -29.28 -23.03
N THR A 8 -16.77 -28.33 -23.10
CA THR A 8 -17.51 -27.96 -24.33
C THR A 8 -17.05 -26.61 -24.87
N SER A 9 -16.01 -26.05 -24.28
CA SER A 9 -15.45 -24.71 -24.52
C SER A 9 -14.35 -24.70 -25.57
N THR A 10 -13.94 -23.53 -26.01
CA THR A 10 -12.96 -23.30 -27.07
C THR A 10 -11.73 -22.53 -26.57
N GLY A 11 -10.58 -22.75 -27.20
CA GLY A 11 -9.38 -21.95 -26.96
C GLY A 11 -8.67 -22.18 -25.63
N ASN A 12 -9.01 -23.24 -24.89
CA ASN A 12 -8.39 -23.54 -23.61
C ASN A 12 -7.10 -24.36 -23.78
N THR A 13 -6.11 -24.08 -22.96
CA THR A 13 -4.84 -24.82 -22.84
C THR A 13 -4.71 -25.39 -21.43
N ALA A 14 -4.55 -26.71 -21.30
CA ALA A 14 -4.35 -27.37 -20.02
C ALA A 14 -3.18 -28.35 -20.04
N VAL A 15 -2.21 -28.15 -19.16
CA VAL A 15 -1.01 -28.99 -19.03
C VAL A 15 -0.79 -29.34 -17.56
N GLY A 16 -0.90 -30.58 -17.19
CA GLY A 16 -0.70 -31.05 -15.84
C GLY A 16 -1.85 -31.92 -15.32
N SER A 17 -1.61 -32.69 -14.24
CA SER A 17 -2.64 -33.52 -13.62
C SER A 17 -3.75 -32.64 -13.08
N SER A 18 -4.99 -32.91 -13.51
CA SER A 18 -6.20 -32.19 -13.10
C SER A 18 -6.22 -30.68 -13.42
N ALA A 19 -5.41 -30.21 -14.37
CA ALA A 19 -5.54 -28.86 -14.88
C ALA A 19 -6.89 -28.69 -15.62
N LEU A 20 -7.68 -27.65 -15.30
CA LEU A 20 -9.02 -27.40 -15.86
C LEU A 20 -9.92 -28.64 -15.83
N ASN A 21 -9.97 -29.34 -14.69
CA ASN A 21 -10.61 -30.67 -14.63
C ASN A 21 -12.14 -30.62 -14.38
N ALA A 22 -12.71 -29.47 -14.06
CA ALA A 22 -14.15 -29.29 -13.93
C ALA A 22 -14.86 -29.37 -15.28
N ALA A 23 -16.21 -29.41 -15.29
CA ALA A 23 -17.02 -29.33 -16.49
C ALA A 23 -16.96 -27.89 -17.05
N LEU A 24 -15.84 -27.55 -17.70
CA LEU A 24 -15.53 -26.22 -18.19
C LEU A 24 -16.39 -25.85 -19.38
N THR A 25 -17.09 -24.74 -19.28
CA THR A 25 -17.78 -24.06 -20.39
C THR A 25 -17.16 -22.71 -20.74
N GLY A 26 -16.27 -22.19 -19.88
CA GLY A 26 -15.53 -20.96 -20.11
C GLY A 26 -14.44 -21.11 -21.19
N ASP A 27 -14.18 -20.05 -21.93
CA ASP A 27 -13.31 -20.01 -23.09
C ASP A 27 -11.97 -19.31 -22.78
N TYR A 28 -10.95 -19.62 -23.59
CA TYR A 28 -9.65 -18.94 -23.63
C TYR A 28 -8.84 -18.99 -22.31
N ASN A 29 -9.03 -20.01 -21.50
CA ASN A 29 -8.24 -20.19 -20.28
C ASN A 29 -6.92 -20.94 -20.54
N THR A 30 -5.87 -20.55 -19.85
CA THR A 30 -4.58 -21.24 -19.87
C THR A 30 -4.24 -21.75 -18.48
N ALA A 31 -4.13 -23.07 -18.29
CA ALA A 31 -3.74 -23.68 -17.01
C ALA A 31 -2.55 -24.61 -17.20
N VAL A 32 -1.45 -24.33 -16.50
CA VAL A 32 -0.22 -25.12 -16.53
C VAL A 32 0.23 -25.44 -15.11
N GLY A 33 0.10 -26.67 -14.70
CA GLY A 33 0.43 -27.16 -13.37
C GLY A 33 -0.58 -28.17 -12.83
N MET A 34 -0.19 -28.93 -11.82
CA MET A 34 -1.13 -29.82 -11.14
C MET A 34 -2.19 -29.01 -10.38
N ASN A 35 -3.45 -29.29 -10.62
CA ASN A 35 -4.63 -28.59 -10.08
C ASN A 35 -4.73 -27.12 -10.46
N ALA A 36 -4.04 -26.63 -11.48
CA ALA A 36 -4.22 -25.26 -11.98
C ALA A 36 -5.66 -25.11 -12.55
N GLY A 37 -6.41 -24.10 -12.05
CA GLY A 37 -7.80 -23.88 -12.45
C GLY A 37 -8.72 -25.08 -12.20
N LEU A 38 -8.51 -25.83 -11.12
CA LEU A 38 -9.11 -27.16 -10.88
C LEU A 38 -10.63 -27.20 -10.97
N VAL A 39 -11.33 -26.21 -10.39
CA VAL A 39 -12.79 -26.16 -10.31
C VAL A 39 -13.43 -25.11 -11.22
N MET A 40 -12.69 -24.55 -12.15
CA MET A 40 -13.18 -23.53 -13.08
C MET A 40 -14.33 -24.08 -13.93
N THR A 41 -15.44 -23.37 -13.98
CA THR A 41 -16.66 -23.79 -14.71
C THR A 41 -17.02 -22.85 -15.86
N THR A 42 -17.32 -21.58 -15.57
CA THR A 42 -17.73 -20.58 -16.57
C THR A 42 -16.77 -19.40 -16.68
N GLY A 43 -15.67 -19.39 -15.90
CA GLY A 43 -14.66 -18.33 -15.98
C GLY A 43 -13.95 -18.30 -17.33
N ASP A 44 -13.79 -17.11 -17.89
CA ASP A 44 -13.15 -16.88 -19.19
C ASP A 44 -11.79 -16.17 -19.03
N ARG A 45 -10.90 -16.42 -19.99
CA ARG A 45 -9.66 -15.64 -20.18
C ARG A 45 -8.75 -15.57 -18.96
N ASN A 46 -8.73 -16.63 -18.17
CA ASN A 46 -7.83 -16.73 -17.02
C ASN A 46 -6.51 -17.40 -17.40
N VAL A 47 -5.43 -16.99 -16.74
CA VAL A 47 -4.11 -17.61 -16.83
C VAL A 47 -3.72 -18.17 -15.46
N ALA A 48 -3.66 -19.47 -15.31
CA ALA A 48 -3.27 -20.19 -14.10
C ALA A 48 -1.97 -20.97 -14.36
N VAL A 49 -0.84 -20.52 -13.83
CA VAL A 49 0.46 -21.19 -14.01
C VAL A 49 1.09 -21.48 -12.66
N GLY A 50 1.16 -22.75 -12.30
CA GLY A 50 1.71 -23.22 -11.03
C GLY A 50 0.85 -24.28 -10.38
N TYR A 51 1.40 -24.94 -9.37
CA TYR A 51 0.64 -25.87 -8.52
C TYR A 51 -0.45 -25.12 -7.77
N GLN A 52 -1.71 -25.56 -7.92
CA GLN A 52 -2.89 -24.96 -7.28
C GLN A 52 -3.07 -23.44 -7.55
N SER A 53 -2.59 -22.92 -8.68
CA SER A 53 -2.91 -21.56 -9.08
C SER A 53 -4.37 -21.49 -9.54
N LEU A 54 -5.15 -20.52 -9.03
CA LEU A 54 -6.59 -20.34 -9.34
C LEU A 54 -7.40 -21.62 -9.12
N ASP A 55 -7.03 -22.48 -8.15
CA ASP A 55 -7.66 -23.79 -8.03
C ASP A 55 -9.07 -23.75 -7.44
N ALA A 56 -9.45 -22.69 -6.72
CA ALA A 56 -10.81 -22.43 -6.24
C ALA A 56 -11.68 -21.59 -7.20
N CYS A 57 -11.10 -21.03 -8.27
CA CYS A 57 -11.80 -20.16 -9.21
C CYS A 57 -12.91 -20.92 -9.95
N THR A 58 -14.13 -20.42 -9.87
CA THR A 58 -15.30 -21.02 -10.55
C THR A 58 -15.78 -20.20 -11.71
N THR A 59 -16.06 -18.91 -11.51
CA THR A 59 -16.68 -18.03 -12.49
C THR A 59 -15.87 -16.76 -12.79
N GLY A 60 -14.81 -16.47 -12.02
CA GLY A 60 -13.94 -15.30 -12.21
C GLY A 60 -13.31 -15.25 -13.59
N GLN A 61 -13.16 -14.04 -14.14
CA GLN A 61 -12.67 -13.78 -15.48
C GLN A 61 -11.46 -12.86 -15.49
N TYR A 62 -10.66 -12.92 -16.57
CA TYR A 62 -9.51 -12.03 -16.79
C TYR A 62 -8.44 -12.07 -15.68
N ASN A 63 -8.37 -13.13 -14.90
CA ASN A 63 -7.38 -13.25 -13.82
C ASN A 63 -6.08 -13.89 -14.32
N VAL A 64 -4.96 -13.38 -13.85
CA VAL A 64 -3.62 -13.92 -14.08
C VAL A 64 -3.07 -14.38 -12.72
N GLY A 65 -2.95 -15.68 -12.50
CA GLY A 65 -2.33 -16.29 -11.33
C GLY A 65 -1.09 -17.08 -11.74
N ILE A 66 0.10 -16.60 -11.40
CA ILE A 66 1.37 -17.26 -11.73
C ILE A 66 2.18 -17.51 -10.45
N GLY A 67 2.32 -18.75 -10.07
CA GLY A 67 3.04 -19.18 -8.88
C GLY A 67 2.34 -20.32 -8.15
N ASN A 68 3.02 -20.94 -7.19
CA ASN A 68 2.40 -21.93 -6.31
C ASN A 68 1.30 -21.23 -5.48
N ALA A 69 0.06 -21.74 -5.53
CA ALA A 69 -1.11 -21.22 -4.83
C ALA A 69 -1.37 -19.68 -5.07
N ALA A 70 -0.95 -19.14 -6.21
CA ALA A 70 -1.31 -17.78 -6.58
C ALA A 70 -2.81 -17.69 -6.83
N LEU A 71 -3.52 -16.77 -6.15
CA LEU A 71 -4.99 -16.65 -6.18
C LEU A 71 -5.71 -17.98 -5.84
N GLY A 72 -5.15 -18.76 -4.90
CA GLY A 72 -5.68 -20.09 -4.60
C GLY A 72 -7.09 -20.10 -4.00
N SER A 73 -7.56 -19.01 -3.40
CA SER A 73 -8.91 -18.90 -2.80
C SER A 73 -9.90 -18.13 -3.66
N LEU A 74 -9.47 -17.55 -4.80
CA LEU A 74 -10.32 -16.72 -5.66
C LEU A 74 -11.50 -17.53 -6.19
N ILE A 75 -12.72 -17.01 -6.06
CA ILE A 75 -13.95 -17.71 -6.43
C ILE A 75 -14.57 -17.11 -7.70
N ASP A 76 -14.94 -15.83 -7.67
CA ASP A 76 -15.76 -15.18 -8.69
C ASP A 76 -15.34 -13.75 -9.07
N SER A 77 -14.21 -13.27 -8.55
CA SER A 77 -13.69 -11.94 -8.85
C SER A 77 -12.91 -11.89 -10.16
N ASP A 78 -12.79 -10.68 -10.72
CA ASP A 78 -12.27 -10.41 -12.05
C ASP A 78 -11.02 -9.50 -12.01
N ASP A 79 -10.29 -9.48 -13.14
CA ASP A 79 -9.24 -8.50 -13.44
C ASP A 79 -8.06 -8.45 -12.44
N ASN A 80 -7.76 -9.56 -11.75
CA ASN A 80 -6.61 -9.63 -10.87
C ASN A 80 -5.35 -10.09 -11.62
N THR A 81 -4.21 -9.42 -11.40
CA THR A 81 -2.89 -9.83 -11.90
C THR A 81 -1.97 -10.16 -10.72
N VAL A 82 -1.70 -11.46 -10.50
CA VAL A 82 -0.99 -11.94 -9.31
C VAL A 82 0.14 -12.87 -9.70
N ILE A 83 1.37 -12.52 -9.30
CA ILE A 83 2.58 -13.26 -9.65
C ILE A 83 3.44 -13.49 -8.40
N GLY A 84 3.58 -14.72 -7.98
CA GLY A 84 4.41 -15.12 -6.84
C GLY A 84 3.86 -16.31 -6.06
N THR A 85 4.70 -16.98 -5.31
CA THR A 85 4.27 -18.05 -4.40
C THR A 85 3.39 -17.48 -3.29
N ASN A 86 2.19 -18.02 -3.12
CA ASN A 86 1.16 -17.56 -2.19
C ASN A 86 0.76 -16.08 -2.36
N ALA A 87 1.04 -15.46 -3.49
CA ALA A 87 0.55 -14.10 -3.75
C ALA A 87 -0.98 -14.13 -3.89
N GLY A 88 -1.67 -13.19 -3.25
CA GLY A 88 -3.12 -13.12 -3.24
C GLY A 88 -3.82 -14.41 -2.77
N ALA A 89 -3.18 -15.21 -1.92
CA ALA A 89 -3.67 -16.54 -1.59
C ALA A 89 -5.04 -16.56 -0.91
N ALA A 90 -5.38 -15.52 -0.14
CA ALA A 90 -6.67 -15.38 0.53
C ALA A 90 -7.71 -14.56 -0.26
N VAL A 91 -7.38 -13.99 -1.42
CA VAL A 91 -8.35 -13.23 -2.23
C VAL A 91 -9.52 -14.14 -2.59
N THR A 92 -10.73 -13.76 -2.20
CA THR A 92 -11.97 -14.47 -2.57
C THR A 92 -12.83 -13.67 -3.55
N THR A 93 -13.10 -12.40 -3.24
CA THR A 93 -14.00 -11.52 -4.00
C THR A 93 -13.39 -10.18 -4.40
N GLY A 94 -12.15 -9.87 -3.97
CA GLY A 94 -11.45 -8.64 -4.36
C GLY A 94 -11.07 -8.63 -5.84
N SER A 95 -11.43 -7.57 -6.58
CA SER A 95 -11.13 -7.39 -8.01
C SER A 95 -10.08 -6.29 -8.25
N ASP A 96 -9.56 -6.23 -9.49
CA ASP A 96 -8.65 -5.17 -9.93
C ASP A 96 -7.34 -5.07 -9.13
N ASN A 97 -6.88 -6.16 -8.53
CA ASN A 97 -5.65 -6.17 -7.76
C ASN A 97 -4.42 -6.54 -8.61
N THR A 98 -3.30 -5.89 -8.35
CA THR A 98 -1.99 -6.23 -8.92
C THR A 98 -1.00 -6.60 -7.82
N PHE A 99 -0.70 -7.89 -7.65
CA PHE A 99 0.23 -8.40 -6.63
C PHE A 99 1.41 -9.11 -7.28
N VAL A 100 2.63 -8.60 -7.04
CA VAL A 100 3.86 -9.18 -7.60
C VAL A 100 4.90 -9.39 -6.50
N GLY A 101 5.15 -10.62 -6.16
CA GLY A 101 6.09 -11.01 -5.11
C GLY A 101 5.59 -12.18 -4.28
N SER A 102 6.48 -12.92 -3.62
CA SER A 102 6.08 -13.99 -2.70
C SER A 102 5.28 -13.40 -1.53
N ALA A 103 4.09 -13.94 -1.27
CA ALA A 103 3.16 -13.47 -0.24
C ALA A 103 2.78 -11.97 -0.38
N ALA A 104 2.78 -11.40 -1.60
CA ALA A 104 2.21 -10.09 -1.83
C ALA A 104 0.68 -10.19 -1.78
N GLY A 105 0.02 -9.37 -0.95
CA GLY A 105 -1.43 -9.39 -0.77
C GLY A 105 -2.00 -10.71 -0.26
N ASP A 106 -1.20 -11.55 0.41
CA ASP A 106 -1.56 -12.94 0.72
C ASP A 106 -2.73 -13.11 1.69
N ALA A 107 -3.01 -12.13 2.54
CA ALA A 107 -4.16 -12.12 3.44
C ALA A 107 -5.29 -11.15 3.00
N THR A 108 -5.16 -10.47 1.87
CA THR A 108 -6.25 -9.65 1.30
C THR A 108 -7.38 -10.57 0.86
N ASP A 109 -8.59 -10.37 1.37
CA ASP A 109 -9.75 -11.19 1.09
C ASP A 109 -10.70 -10.52 0.09
N ASP A 110 -11.29 -9.40 0.48
CA ASP A 110 -12.28 -8.63 -0.31
C ASP A 110 -11.76 -7.27 -0.79
N GLY A 111 -10.53 -6.88 -0.42
CA GLY A 111 -9.92 -5.63 -0.86
C GLY A 111 -9.71 -5.57 -2.37
N ALA A 112 -10.11 -4.46 -3.00
CA ALA A 112 -10.04 -4.23 -4.44
C ALA A 112 -9.14 -3.05 -4.80
N GLU A 113 -8.71 -2.99 -6.07
CA GLU A 113 -7.91 -1.86 -6.59
C GLU A 113 -6.55 -1.68 -5.88
N ASN A 114 -6.00 -2.74 -5.32
CA ASN A 114 -4.73 -2.69 -4.60
C ASN A 114 -3.55 -3.05 -5.50
N THR A 115 -2.44 -2.36 -5.32
CA THR A 115 -1.17 -2.67 -5.96
C THR A 115 -0.12 -3.04 -4.90
N ALA A 116 0.40 -4.26 -4.93
CA ALA A 116 1.47 -4.72 -4.06
C ALA A 116 2.63 -5.29 -4.88
N VAL A 117 3.79 -4.66 -4.82
CA VAL A 117 5.01 -5.11 -5.52
C VAL A 117 6.14 -5.29 -4.51
N GLY A 118 6.49 -6.51 -4.23
CA GLY A 118 7.52 -6.88 -3.27
C GLY A 118 7.10 -8.06 -2.38
N LYS A 119 8.08 -8.75 -1.82
CA LYS A 119 7.79 -9.84 -0.88
C LYS A 119 7.03 -9.28 0.33
N SER A 120 5.90 -9.90 0.67
CA SER A 120 5.04 -9.54 1.80
C SER A 120 4.57 -8.07 1.80
N ALA A 121 4.49 -7.41 0.64
CA ALA A 121 3.79 -6.14 0.52
C ALA A 121 2.28 -6.37 0.67
N LEU A 122 1.58 -5.54 1.48
CA LEU A 122 0.14 -5.68 1.78
C LEU A 122 -0.26 -7.08 2.29
N SER A 123 0.50 -7.65 3.21
CA SER A 123 0.23 -9.02 3.72
C SER A 123 -0.90 -9.11 4.76
N ALA A 124 -1.54 -8.01 5.15
CA ALA A 124 -2.75 -8.05 5.98
C ALA A 124 -4.02 -7.96 5.11
N ASN A 125 -5.20 -8.22 5.69
CA ASN A 125 -6.47 -8.01 5.00
C ASN A 125 -6.75 -6.51 4.86
N CYS A 126 -6.32 -5.93 3.76
CA CYS A 126 -6.38 -4.49 3.50
C CYS A 126 -7.70 -4.07 2.87
N GLY A 127 -8.08 -2.79 3.08
CA GLY A 127 -9.15 -2.15 2.33
C GLY A 127 -8.74 -1.85 0.89
N ASN A 128 -9.50 -1.01 0.21
CA ASN A 128 -9.34 -0.73 -1.22
C ASN A 128 -8.28 0.36 -1.50
N GLY A 129 -7.75 0.34 -2.71
CA GLY A 129 -6.99 1.45 -3.27
C GLY A 129 -5.62 1.69 -2.64
N ASN A 130 -5.00 0.68 -2.03
CA ASN A 130 -3.66 0.81 -1.48
C ASN A 130 -2.57 0.53 -2.54
N ALA A 131 -1.48 1.28 -2.49
CA ALA A 131 -0.30 1.06 -3.33
C ALA A 131 0.95 0.82 -2.47
N ALA A 132 1.47 -0.39 -2.47
CA ALA A 132 2.64 -0.81 -1.69
C ALA A 132 3.76 -1.31 -2.62
N VAL A 133 4.88 -0.62 -2.66
CA VAL A 133 6.05 -1.01 -3.45
C VAL A 133 7.28 -1.13 -2.55
N GLY A 134 7.76 -2.34 -2.34
CA GLY A 134 8.90 -2.67 -1.50
C GLY A 134 8.67 -3.89 -0.62
N HIS A 135 9.74 -4.49 -0.12
CA HIS A 135 9.65 -5.58 0.85
C HIS A 135 8.88 -5.12 2.10
N ALA A 136 7.84 -5.83 2.49
CA ALA A 136 7.03 -5.53 3.67
C ALA A 136 6.44 -4.09 3.72
N ALA A 137 6.27 -3.42 2.57
CA ALA A 137 5.54 -2.15 2.52
C ALA A 137 4.07 -2.39 2.88
N LEU A 138 3.49 -1.56 3.77
CA LEU A 138 2.13 -1.70 4.29
C LEU A 138 1.83 -3.11 4.86
N LEU A 139 2.80 -3.75 5.50
CA LEU A 139 2.71 -5.14 5.94
C LEU A 139 1.47 -5.45 6.80
N GLN A 140 1.09 -4.55 7.70
CA GLN A 140 -0.01 -4.72 8.66
C GLN A 140 -1.26 -3.91 8.30
N CYS A 141 -1.31 -3.34 7.09
CA CYS A 141 -2.37 -2.40 6.70
C CYS A 141 -3.71 -3.12 6.57
N THR A 142 -4.71 -2.61 7.29
CA THR A 142 -6.13 -2.94 7.11
C THR A 142 -6.93 -1.74 6.64
N GLY A 143 -6.32 -0.54 6.59
CA GLY A 143 -6.90 0.69 6.06
C GLY A 143 -6.96 0.71 4.53
N ALA A 144 -7.47 1.81 3.98
CA ALA A 144 -7.62 2.02 2.55
C ALA A 144 -6.83 3.26 2.08
N THR A 145 -6.60 3.36 0.78
CA THR A 145 -6.05 4.56 0.12
C THR A 145 -4.66 4.99 0.60
N ASN A 146 -3.86 4.04 1.12
CA ASN A 146 -2.48 4.32 1.53
C ASN A 146 -1.50 4.11 0.37
N VAL A 147 -0.48 4.96 0.29
CA VAL A 147 0.65 4.83 -0.65
C VAL A 147 1.93 4.60 0.15
N ALA A 148 2.64 3.52 -0.11
CA ALA A 148 3.93 3.23 0.49
C ALA A 148 4.95 2.80 -0.55
N MET A 149 6.09 3.48 -0.60
CA MET A 149 7.18 3.17 -1.52
C MET A 149 8.51 3.10 -0.76
N GLY A 150 9.05 1.93 -0.62
CA GLY A 150 10.29 1.64 0.10
C GLY A 150 10.20 0.37 0.96
N SER A 151 11.34 -0.19 1.33
CA SER A 151 11.37 -1.34 2.25
C SER A 151 10.77 -0.95 3.59
N SER A 152 9.77 -1.69 4.05
CA SER A 152 9.04 -1.43 5.31
C SER A 152 8.41 -0.02 5.41
N ALA A 153 8.13 0.66 4.29
CA ALA A 153 7.38 1.91 4.31
C ALA A 153 5.96 1.64 4.85
N GLY A 154 5.52 2.40 5.86
CA GLY A 154 4.21 2.26 6.48
C GLY A 154 3.91 0.89 7.10
N TRP A 155 4.94 0.09 7.46
CA TRP A 155 4.76 -1.32 7.84
C TRP A 155 3.87 -1.55 9.07
N SER A 156 3.75 -0.58 9.97
CA SER A 156 2.90 -0.64 11.16
C SER A 156 1.53 -0.02 10.97
N ILE A 157 1.23 0.60 9.82
CA ILE A 157 -0.10 1.13 9.56
C ILE A 157 -1.09 -0.02 9.67
N THR A 158 -2.08 0.14 10.55
CA THR A 158 -3.20 -0.79 10.69
C THR A 158 -4.45 -0.17 10.05
N SER A 159 -5.30 0.49 10.81
CA SER A 159 -6.56 1.07 10.29
C SER A 159 -6.43 2.49 9.72
N GLY A 160 -5.24 3.11 9.77
CA GLY A 160 -5.02 4.43 9.17
C GLY A 160 -5.22 4.41 7.65
N GLY A 161 -5.87 5.44 7.11
CA GLY A 161 -6.09 5.62 5.66
C GLY A 161 -5.47 6.91 5.12
N ASP A 162 -5.41 7.05 3.80
CA ASP A 162 -4.93 8.25 3.12
C ASP A 162 -3.49 8.66 3.48
N ASN A 163 -2.65 7.73 3.91
CA ASN A 163 -1.25 8.01 4.22
C ASN A 163 -0.36 7.83 2.99
N THR A 164 0.62 8.72 2.83
CA THR A 164 1.68 8.60 1.83
C THR A 164 3.03 8.49 2.53
N THR A 165 3.71 7.36 2.36
CA THR A 165 5.00 7.04 2.98
C THR A 165 6.02 6.66 1.91
N ILE A 166 7.03 7.50 1.68
CA ILE A 166 8.04 7.29 0.63
C ILE A 166 9.44 7.30 1.25
N GLY A 167 10.11 6.20 1.19
CA GLY A 167 11.43 5.97 1.77
C GLY A 167 11.45 4.70 2.60
N SER A 168 12.64 4.12 2.79
CA SER A 168 12.78 2.96 3.68
C SER A 168 12.31 3.35 5.09
N THR A 169 11.43 2.53 5.68
CA THR A 169 10.84 2.72 7.02
C THR A 169 10.07 4.03 7.24
N ALA A 170 9.86 4.86 6.20
CA ALA A 170 9.03 6.06 6.30
C ALA A 170 7.63 5.73 6.82
N GLY A 171 7.13 6.48 7.81
CA GLY A 171 5.83 6.22 8.44
C GLY A 171 5.74 4.89 9.20
N GLY A 172 6.89 4.24 9.48
CA GLY A 172 6.93 2.91 10.08
C GLY A 172 6.35 2.80 11.50
N ALA A 173 6.16 3.91 12.20
CA ALA A 173 5.52 3.94 13.52
C ALA A 173 4.02 4.25 13.47
N VAL A 174 3.50 4.73 12.35
CA VAL A 174 2.07 5.05 12.22
C VAL A 174 1.24 3.79 12.36
N THR A 175 0.20 3.86 13.18
CA THR A 175 -0.75 2.76 13.38
C THR A 175 -2.14 3.12 12.86
N THR A 176 -2.81 4.09 13.49
CA THR A 176 -4.19 4.49 13.19
C THR A 176 -4.29 5.91 12.64
N GLY A 177 -3.18 6.65 12.57
CA GLY A 177 -3.14 8.01 12.00
C GLY A 177 -3.50 8.00 10.51
N SER A 178 -4.21 9.03 10.06
CA SER A 178 -4.66 9.17 8.67
C SER A 178 -4.22 10.50 8.06
N ASN A 179 -4.20 10.54 6.71
CA ASN A 179 -3.86 11.73 5.94
C ASN A 179 -2.48 12.31 6.31
N ASN A 180 -1.48 11.44 6.43
CA ASN A 180 -0.11 11.84 6.72
C ASN A 180 0.77 11.72 5.47
N LEU A 181 1.77 12.60 5.35
CA LEU A 181 2.79 12.57 4.31
C LEU A 181 4.19 12.46 4.95
N PHE A 182 4.85 11.33 4.77
CA PHE A 182 6.20 11.06 5.24
C PHE A 182 7.12 10.76 4.07
N VAL A 183 8.15 11.56 3.87
CA VAL A 183 9.10 11.40 2.76
C VAL A 183 10.53 11.43 3.28
N GLY A 184 11.28 10.41 2.96
CA GLY A 184 12.66 10.19 3.36
C GLY A 184 12.84 8.95 4.25
N HIS A 185 14.06 8.48 4.37
CA HIS A 185 14.42 7.40 5.28
C HIS A 185 13.98 7.77 6.71
N ASP A 186 13.34 6.85 7.42
CA ASP A 186 12.88 7.00 8.80
C ASP A 186 11.97 8.22 9.09
N ALA A 187 11.42 8.87 8.04
CA ALA A 187 10.52 10.01 8.24
C ALA A 187 9.29 9.60 9.07
N GLY A 188 8.98 10.37 10.12
CA GLY A 188 7.91 10.07 11.07
C GLY A 188 8.27 9.07 12.17
N LEU A 189 9.55 8.66 12.26
CA LEU A 189 10.09 7.86 13.37
C LEU A 189 10.78 8.74 14.44
N THR A 190 11.25 8.10 15.51
CA THR A 190 12.09 8.75 16.53
C THR A 190 13.31 9.38 15.88
N GLY A 191 13.57 10.67 16.15
CA GLY A 191 14.61 11.44 15.49
C GLY A 191 14.17 12.24 14.28
N SER A 192 13.04 11.89 13.64
CA SER A 192 12.43 12.69 12.58
C SER A 192 11.86 14.02 13.11
N PRO A 193 11.74 15.06 12.27
CA PRO A 193 10.96 16.25 12.63
C PRO A 193 9.56 15.89 13.15
N GLY A 194 9.22 16.36 14.37
CA GLY A 194 7.97 16.01 15.03
C GLY A 194 8.01 14.71 15.84
N GLY A 195 9.12 13.96 15.82
CA GLY A 195 9.30 12.72 16.60
C GLY A 195 8.51 11.52 16.04
N ASN A 196 8.29 10.54 16.90
CA ASN A 196 7.62 9.29 16.54
C ASN A 196 6.11 9.49 16.33
N GLN A 197 5.67 9.43 15.09
CA GLN A 197 4.28 9.63 14.70
C GLN A 197 3.53 8.29 14.73
N THR A 198 2.66 8.09 15.71
CA THR A 198 1.95 6.80 15.89
C THR A 198 0.47 6.89 15.51
N THR A 199 -0.28 7.80 16.11
CA THR A 199 -1.74 7.92 15.93
C THR A 199 -2.16 9.30 15.40
N GLY A 200 -1.21 10.23 15.23
CA GLY A 200 -1.48 11.57 14.70
C GLY A 200 -1.94 11.54 13.25
N SER A 201 -2.83 12.45 12.89
CA SER A 201 -3.33 12.62 11.53
C SER A 201 -2.99 14.02 11.00
N ASN A 202 -3.05 14.19 9.66
CA ASN A 202 -2.77 15.45 8.97
C ASN A 202 -1.35 15.99 9.21
N GLN A 203 -0.36 15.12 9.23
CA GLN A 203 1.03 15.46 9.53
C GLN A 203 1.91 15.38 8.28
N LEU A 204 2.91 16.24 8.24
CA LEU A 204 3.98 16.22 7.25
C LEU A 204 5.32 16.07 7.97
N ALA A 205 6.11 15.06 7.62
CA ALA A 205 7.51 14.95 8.02
C ALA A 205 8.40 14.65 6.81
N LEU A 206 9.48 15.40 6.69
CA LEU A 206 10.46 15.26 5.62
C LEU A 206 11.81 14.88 6.22
N GLY A 207 12.26 13.65 5.97
CA GLY A 207 13.54 13.12 6.43
C GLY A 207 13.59 12.77 7.93
N ASP A 208 14.81 12.48 8.38
CA ASP A 208 15.18 12.09 9.74
C ASP A 208 16.21 13.08 10.34
N GLU A 209 16.77 12.74 11.51
CA GLU A 209 17.79 13.55 12.20
C GLU A 209 19.10 13.71 11.42
N ASN A 210 19.33 12.92 10.37
CA ASN A 210 20.54 12.99 9.56
C ASN A 210 20.44 14.04 8.46
N ILE A 211 19.26 14.62 8.24
CA ILE A 211 19.11 15.75 7.31
C ILE A 211 19.71 17.01 7.90
N THR A 212 20.82 17.44 7.36
CA THR A 212 21.60 18.59 7.88
C THR A 212 21.29 19.92 7.16
N SER A 213 20.69 19.87 6.00
CA SER A 213 20.31 21.06 5.23
C SER A 213 19.10 20.80 4.33
N SER A 214 18.28 21.82 4.16
CA SER A 214 17.16 21.83 3.21
C SER A 214 17.39 22.95 2.20
N HIS A 215 17.38 22.63 0.90
CA HIS A 215 17.54 23.58 -0.18
C HIS A 215 16.20 23.73 -0.89
N VAL A 216 15.55 24.88 -0.72
CA VAL A 216 14.31 25.25 -1.40
C VAL A 216 14.54 26.52 -2.19
N GLN A 217 14.04 26.58 -3.43
CA GLN A 217 14.20 27.73 -4.34
C GLN A 217 13.37 28.93 -3.90
N VAL A 218 12.28 28.70 -3.19
CA VAL A 218 11.30 29.70 -2.73
C VAL A 218 10.94 29.45 -1.29
N ASP A 219 10.52 30.47 -0.57
CA ASP A 219 10.07 30.32 0.81
C ASP A 219 8.79 29.49 0.90
N TRP A 220 8.65 28.75 1.98
CA TRP A 220 7.39 28.09 2.31
C TRP A 220 6.32 29.16 2.58
N GLN A 221 5.22 29.12 1.81
CA GLN A 221 4.08 29.97 2.11
C GLN A 221 3.30 29.40 3.28
N ILE A 222 3.35 30.08 4.41
CA ILE A 222 2.50 29.78 5.55
C ILE A 222 1.21 30.56 5.33
N ALA A 223 0.08 29.85 5.23
CA ALA A 223 -1.24 30.46 5.11
C ALA A 223 -1.62 31.14 6.45
N SER A 224 -1.07 32.31 6.70
CA SER A 224 -1.40 33.15 7.84
C SER A 224 -1.40 34.59 7.39
N ASP A 225 -2.56 35.20 7.31
CA ASP A 225 -2.72 36.63 7.05
C ASP A 225 -3.58 37.31 8.13
N ALA A 226 -3.81 38.61 7.96
CA ALA A 226 -4.60 39.39 8.92
C ALA A 226 -6.06 38.90 9.05
N ARG A 227 -6.58 38.16 8.06
CA ARG A 227 -7.93 37.60 8.06
C ARG A 227 -8.06 36.39 9.00
N ASP A 228 -6.94 35.71 9.26
CA ASP A 228 -6.89 34.56 10.17
C ASP A 228 -6.69 34.98 11.62
N LYS A 229 -6.57 36.27 11.88
CA LYS A 229 -6.36 36.85 13.21
C LYS A 229 -7.62 37.61 13.61
N THR A 230 -8.21 37.23 14.74
CA THR A 230 -9.37 37.90 15.35
C THR A 230 -8.95 38.65 16.60
N ASP A 231 -9.81 39.54 17.10
CA ASP A 231 -9.62 40.24 18.36
C ASP A 231 -8.40 41.17 18.44
N PHE A 232 -8.18 41.93 17.35
CA PHE A 232 -7.20 43.02 17.39
C PHE A 232 -7.66 44.08 18.43
N THR A 233 -6.97 44.15 19.54
CA THR A 233 -7.11 45.25 20.47
C THR A 233 -6.01 46.25 20.24
N ALA A 234 -6.35 47.51 20.06
CA ALA A 234 -5.35 48.57 19.97
C ALA A 234 -4.49 48.59 21.23
N LEU A 235 -3.18 48.53 21.04
CA LEU A 235 -2.24 48.54 22.15
C LEU A 235 -2.15 49.99 22.65
N ASP A 236 -2.77 50.29 23.78
CA ASP A 236 -2.73 51.58 24.46
C ASP A 236 -1.47 51.67 25.33
N LEU A 237 -0.31 51.59 24.67
CA LEU A 237 1.00 51.72 25.29
C LEU A 237 1.65 52.98 24.80
N GLY A 238 1.70 53.98 25.72
CA GLY A 238 2.29 55.29 25.41
C GLY A 238 3.82 55.26 25.14
N LEU A 239 4.38 56.47 24.84
CA LEU A 239 5.79 56.65 24.54
C LEU A 239 6.73 56.14 25.66
N ASP A 240 6.29 56.11 26.89
CA ASP A 240 7.08 55.62 28.03
C ASP A 240 7.33 54.10 27.96
N PHE A 241 6.39 53.33 27.42
CA PHE A 241 6.63 51.89 27.14
C PHE A 241 7.70 51.73 26.06
N VAL A 242 7.63 52.53 25.01
CA VAL A 242 8.64 52.47 23.92
C VAL A 242 10.04 52.80 24.42
N LYS A 243 10.12 53.80 25.36
CA LYS A 243 11.41 54.15 25.99
C LYS A 243 11.93 53.10 26.96
N ALA A 244 11.03 52.30 27.55
CA ALA A 244 11.38 51.21 28.46
C ALA A 244 11.82 49.94 27.71
N LEU A 245 11.58 49.83 26.40
CA LEU A 245 12.07 48.73 25.57
C LEU A 245 13.62 48.77 25.52
N ALA A 246 14.23 47.69 25.95
CA ALA A 246 15.65 47.48 25.83
C ALA A 246 15.92 46.56 24.61
N PRO A 247 16.03 47.10 23.38
CA PRO A 247 16.25 46.29 22.22
C PRO A 247 17.61 45.63 22.31
N VAL A 248 17.64 44.31 22.15
CA VAL A 248 18.88 43.52 22.13
C VAL A 248 19.13 42.99 20.72
N THR A 249 20.40 43.05 20.31
CA THR A 249 20.85 42.29 19.13
C THR A 249 21.40 40.98 19.58
N TYR A 250 21.09 39.91 18.89
CA TYR A 250 21.67 38.61 19.13
C TYR A 250 22.35 38.08 17.87
N LYS A 251 23.38 37.29 18.06
CA LYS A 251 23.93 36.46 16.98
C LYS A 251 23.32 35.08 17.12
N TRP A 252 22.84 34.52 16.04
CA TRP A 252 22.51 33.09 16.02
C TRP A 252 23.78 32.31 16.31
N ASP A 253 23.89 31.77 17.48
CA ASP A 253 24.86 30.73 17.71
C ASP A 253 24.35 29.47 17.07
N LYS A 254 25.14 28.90 16.13
CA LYS A 254 24.81 27.60 15.58
C LYS A 254 24.72 26.68 16.76
N ARG A 255 23.54 26.14 17.02
CA ARG A 255 23.35 25.15 18.06
C ARG A 255 24.41 24.08 17.91
N ALA A 256 25.45 24.15 18.73
CA ALA A 256 26.33 23.06 18.94
C ALA A 256 25.56 22.02 19.75
N LYS A 257 25.08 20.99 19.04
CA LYS A 257 24.64 19.70 19.56
C LYS A 257 23.74 19.72 20.80
N TYR A 258 22.51 19.39 20.56
CA TYR A 258 21.75 18.59 21.53
C TYR A 258 21.78 17.13 21.11
#